data_d2c45c39cb9e907569f16c4ccc549463
#
_entry.id   d2c45c39cb9e907569f16c4ccc549463
#
_cell.length_a   1.000
_cell.length_b   1.000
_cell.length_c   1.000
_cell.angle_alpha   90.00
_cell.angle_beta   90.00
_cell.angle_gamma   90.00
#
_symmetry.space_group_name_H-M   'P 1'
#
loop_
_entity.id
_entity.type
_entity.pdbx_description
1 polymer ?
#
loop_
_entity_poly.entity_id
_entity_poly.type
_entity_poly.pdbx_seq_one_letter_code
_entity_poly.pdbx_strand_id
1 'polypeptide(L)'
;MHIPDGFIPIAQCLVYYVILIVALYFSVKWARSNLDEKRIPLLAVLAAGIFAIMSMNMPIPFGTSGHMVGGALVAIVFLAPEAAVLVFTVVLLIQALIFGDGGITALGANVLNMAIVGGFVGLYTFKFLEGTIGKYPAAGIGAWLATVIAALACAIEMAIAGTFPANVGIPSMVLYHFFIGIIEAVLTVIVLVALDKFRPDLLAWNKSEGDA
;
A
#
# COMPACT_ATOMS: atom_id res chain seq x y z
N MET A 1 2.86 -10.80 3.35
CA MET A 1 2.93 -9.56 4.16
C MET A 1 1.72 -9.36 5.08
N HIS A 2 0.62 -10.08 4.86
CA HIS A 2 -0.51 -10.09 5.79
C HIS A 2 -0.11 -10.71 7.13
N ILE A 3 -0.46 -10.03 8.22
CA ILE A 3 -0.29 -10.53 9.57
C ILE A 3 -1.60 -11.19 9.98
N PRO A 4 -1.63 -12.51 10.28
CA PRO A 4 -2.82 -13.21 10.72
C PRO A 4 -3.20 -12.90 12.17
N ASP A 5 -4.43 -13.26 12.57
CA ASP A 5 -4.86 -13.19 13.96
C ASP A 5 -3.98 -14.05 14.88
N GLY A 6 -3.67 -13.52 16.06
CA GLY A 6 -2.84 -14.20 17.05
C GLY A 6 -1.32 -14.05 16.87
N PHE A 7 -0.85 -13.47 15.78
CA PHE A 7 0.59 -13.23 15.55
C PHE A 7 1.10 -11.97 16.26
N ILE A 8 0.22 -11.04 16.58
CA ILE A 8 0.54 -9.84 17.34
C ILE A 8 -0.30 -9.85 18.63
N PRO A 9 0.29 -9.54 19.80
CA PRO A 9 -0.45 -9.40 21.04
C PRO A 9 -1.55 -8.35 20.95
N ILE A 10 -2.69 -8.57 21.60
CA ILE A 10 -3.85 -7.65 21.55
C ILE A 10 -3.47 -6.21 21.95
N ALA A 11 -2.60 -6.04 22.94
CA ALA A 11 -2.13 -4.71 23.34
C ALA A 11 -1.43 -3.95 22.20
N GLN A 12 -0.61 -4.66 21.40
CA GLN A 12 0.04 -4.11 20.22
C GLN A 12 -0.98 -3.85 19.09
N CYS A 13 -1.94 -4.75 18.89
CA CYS A 13 -3.05 -4.56 17.93
C CYS A 13 -3.84 -3.27 18.23
N LEU A 14 -4.14 -3.00 19.50
CA LEU A 14 -4.87 -1.80 19.90
C LEU A 14 -4.14 -0.52 19.50
N VAL A 15 -2.81 -0.47 19.63
CA VAL A 15 -2.01 0.68 19.17
C VAL A 15 -2.19 0.91 17.67
N TYR A 16 -2.12 -0.16 16.87
CA TYR A 16 -2.30 -0.05 15.41
C TYR A 16 -3.72 0.31 15.03
N TYR A 17 -4.73 -0.13 15.78
CA TYR A 17 -6.11 0.30 15.58
C TYR A 17 -6.32 1.80 15.86
N VAL A 18 -5.66 2.36 16.86
CA VAL A 18 -5.68 3.82 17.10
C VAL A 18 -5.10 4.56 15.90
N ILE A 19 -3.96 4.10 15.37
CA ILE A 19 -3.35 4.68 14.17
C ILE A 19 -4.30 4.58 12.97
N LEU A 20 -4.92 3.42 12.75
CA LEU A 20 -5.90 3.20 11.70
C LEU A 20 -7.10 4.16 11.81
N ILE A 21 -7.67 4.32 13.00
CA ILE A 21 -8.83 5.20 13.23
C ILE A 21 -8.46 6.66 12.91
N VAL A 22 -7.29 7.11 13.35
CA VAL A 22 -6.80 8.46 13.04
C VAL A 22 -6.58 8.63 11.54
N ALA A 23 -5.93 7.66 10.88
CA ALA A 23 -5.71 7.70 9.44
C ALA A 23 -7.03 7.70 8.67
N LEU A 24 -8.01 6.87 9.05
CA LEU A 24 -9.34 6.85 8.46
C LEU A 24 -10.09 8.17 8.62
N TYR A 25 -9.99 8.82 9.77
CA TYR A 25 -10.59 10.13 9.97
C TYR A 25 -10.08 11.15 8.93
N PHE A 26 -8.76 11.23 8.73
CA PHE A 26 -8.18 12.13 7.74
C PHE A 26 -8.54 11.69 6.30
N SER A 27 -8.55 10.39 6.03
CA SER A 27 -8.87 9.85 4.71
C SER A 27 -10.32 10.09 4.32
N VAL A 28 -11.27 9.94 5.24
CA VAL A 28 -12.68 10.26 4.99
C VAL A 28 -12.87 11.77 4.80
N LYS A 29 -12.16 12.60 5.58
CA LYS A 29 -12.20 14.05 5.40
C LYS A 29 -11.66 14.45 4.03
N TRP A 30 -10.52 13.88 3.61
CA TRP A 30 -9.95 14.09 2.28
C TRP A 30 -10.93 13.64 1.18
N ALA A 31 -11.54 12.47 1.31
CA ALA A 31 -12.46 11.91 0.33
C ALA A 31 -13.65 12.84 0.05
N ARG A 32 -14.25 13.41 1.11
CA ARG A 32 -15.39 14.33 0.99
C ARG A 32 -15.08 15.58 0.17
N SER A 33 -13.81 16.01 0.15
CA SER A 33 -13.40 17.23 -0.54
C SER A 33 -12.75 16.98 -1.91
N ASN A 34 -12.29 15.75 -2.18
CA ASN A 34 -11.45 15.46 -3.34
C ASN A 34 -11.99 14.37 -4.28
N LEU A 35 -12.97 13.58 -3.84
CA LEU A 35 -13.58 12.55 -4.69
C LEU A 35 -14.84 13.10 -5.36
N ASP A 36 -14.86 12.98 -6.66
CA ASP A 36 -15.99 13.31 -7.55
C ASP A 36 -16.55 12.04 -8.19
N GLU A 37 -17.62 12.19 -8.99
CA GLU A 37 -18.31 11.09 -9.68
C GLU A 37 -17.40 10.27 -10.61
N LYS A 38 -16.28 10.84 -11.08
CA LYS A 38 -15.32 10.14 -11.94
C LYS A 38 -14.25 9.42 -11.14
N ARG A 39 -13.85 9.98 -10.00
CA ARG A 39 -12.77 9.45 -9.15
C ARG A 39 -13.23 8.29 -8.26
N ILE A 40 -14.51 8.26 -7.84
CA ILE A 40 -15.05 7.14 -7.07
C ILE A 40 -14.98 5.82 -7.85
N PRO A 41 -15.41 5.71 -9.11
CA PRO A 41 -15.24 4.50 -9.89
C PRO A 41 -13.77 4.10 -10.09
N LEU A 42 -12.86 5.05 -10.28
CA LEU A 42 -11.43 4.77 -10.37
C LEU A 42 -10.90 4.14 -9.08
N LEU A 43 -11.27 4.70 -7.92
CA LEU A 43 -10.88 4.14 -6.63
C LEU A 43 -11.37 2.68 -6.46
N ALA A 44 -12.59 2.39 -6.90
CA ALA A 44 -13.15 1.05 -6.86
C ALA A 44 -12.43 0.08 -7.81
N VAL A 45 -12.09 0.51 -9.03
CA VAL A 45 -11.32 -0.29 -9.99
C VAL A 45 -9.91 -0.58 -9.47
N LEU A 46 -9.26 0.41 -8.88
CA LEU A 46 -7.94 0.21 -8.25
C LEU A 46 -8.04 -0.76 -7.06
N ALA A 47 -9.08 -0.65 -6.23
CA ALA A 47 -9.31 -1.58 -5.14
C ALA A 47 -9.46 -3.03 -5.64
N ALA A 48 -10.25 -3.25 -6.70
CA ALA A 48 -10.42 -4.57 -7.30
C ALA A 48 -9.13 -5.10 -7.91
N GLY A 49 -8.36 -4.26 -8.62
CA GLY A 49 -7.07 -4.63 -9.19
C GLY A 49 -6.04 -4.99 -8.12
N ILE A 50 -5.98 -4.20 -7.04
CA ILE A 50 -5.09 -4.46 -5.90
C ILE A 50 -5.49 -5.76 -5.20
N PHE A 51 -6.78 -5.98 -4.96
CA PHE A 51 -7.26 -7.24 -4.41
C PHE A 51 -6.78 -8.45 -5.23
N ALA A 52 -6.93 -8.39 -6.56
CA ALA A 52 -6.50 -9.46 -7.46
C ALA A 52 -4.98 -9.70 -7.41
N ILE A 53 -4.19 -8.63 -7.42
CA ILE A 53 -2.72 -8.72 -7.36
C ILE A 53 -2.26 -9.26 -6.00
N MET A 54 -2.85 -8.80 -4.91
CA MET A 54 -2.52 -9.26 -3.55
C MET A 54 -2.84 -10.72 -3.32
N SER A 55 -3.85 -11.28 -4.03
CA SER A 55 -4.19 -12.70 -3.98
C SER A 55 -3.11 -13.61 -4.59
N MET A 56 -2.14 -13.05 -5.31
CA MET A 56 -0.98 -13.79 -5.85
C MET A 56 0.12 -13.92 -4.79
N ASN A 57 -0.14 -14.66 -3.73
CA ASN A 57 0.80 -14.88 -2.64
C ASN A 57 1.97 -15.79 -3.07
N MET A 58 3.19 -15.36 -2.75
CA MET A 58 4.42 -16.14 -2.92
C MET A 58 4.94 -16.60 -1.55
N PRO A 59 5.18 -17.91 -1.36
CA PRO A 59 5.75 -18.39 -0.10
C PRO A 59 7.17 -17.84 0.09
N ILE A 60 7.43 -17.31 1.27
CA ILE A 60 8.75 -16.90 1.71
C ILE A 60 9.23 -17.91 2.76
N PRO A 61 10.50 -18.35 2.73
CA PRO A 61 11.05 -19.26 3.73
C PRO A 61 10.79 -18.77 5.16
N PHE A 62 10.75 -19.72 6.09
CA PHE A 62 10.53 -19.50 7.52
C PHE A 62 9.09 -19.14 7.91
N GLY A 63 8.10 -19.47 7.06
CA GLY A 63 6.68 -19.44 7.46
C GLY A 63 5.96 -18.10 7.23
N THR A 64 6.46 -17.29 6.31
CA THR A 64 5.78 -16.06 5.88
C THR A 64 5.45 -16.07 4.38
N SER A 65 4.76 -15.07 3.90
CA SER A 65 4.41 -14.90 2.49
C SER A 65 4.68 -13.47 2.02
N GLY A 66 4.94 -13.33 0.74
CA GLY A 66 5.09 -12.05 0.07
C GLY A 66 4.11 -11.89 -1.08
N HIS A 67 3.69 -10.69 -1.32
CA HIS A 67 2.84 -10.31 -2.45
C HIS A 67 3.10 -8.84 -2.81
N MET A 68 2.67 -8.44 -3.99
CA MET A 68 2.64 -7.03 -4.38
C MET A 68 1.63 -6.27 -3.53
N VAL A 69 1.87 -4.99 -3.31
CA VAL A 69 1.05 -4.16 -2.42
C VAL A 69 0.13 -3.22 -3.20
N GLY A 70 0.69 -2.31 -3.98
CA GLY A 70 -0.07 -1.32 -4.74
C GLY A 70 -0.38 -0.03 -3.98
N GLY A 71 0.08 0.11 -2.73
CA GLY A 71 -0.16 1.31 -1.93
C GLY A 71 0.41 2.58 -2.56
N ALA A 72 1.62 2.49 -3.11
CA ALA A 72 2.25 3.57 -3.87
C ALA A 72 1.46 3.97 -5.11
N LEU A 73 0.95 2.99 -5.89
CA LEU A 73 0.15 3.25 -7.08
C LEU A 73 -1.05 4.13 -6.76
N VAL A 74 -1.86 3.74 -5.75
CA VAL A 74 -3.05 4.49 -5.36
C VAL A 74 -2.67 5.89 -4.89
N ALA A 75 -1.67 6.00 -4.02
CA ALA A 75 -1.24 7.29 -3.48
C ALA A 75 -0.72 8.23 -4.57
N ILE A 76 -0.03 7.72 -5.60
CA ILE A 76 0.50 8.50 -6.73
C ILE A 76 -0.63 8.93 -7.68
N VAL A 77 -1.58 8.03 -8.02
CA VAL A 77 -2.72 8.35 -8.89
C VAL A 77 -3.54 9.53 -8.35
N PHE A 78 -3.76 9.55 -7.03
CA PHE A 78 -4.55 10.60 -6.37
C PHE A 78 -3.69 11.75 -5.80
N LEU A 79 -2.36 11.64 -5.83
CA LEU A 79 -1.41 12.50 -5.11
C LEU A 79 -1.74 12.65 -3.62
N ALA A 80 -2.32 11.61 -3.04
CA ALA A 80 -2.82 11.58 -1.67
C ALA A 80 -2.66 10.17 -1.05
N PRO A 81 -1.91 10.02 0.03
CA PRO A 81 -1.80 8.75 0.73
C PRO A 81 -3.13 8.33 1.38
N GLU A 82 -4.03 9.28 1.64
CA GLU A 82 -5.37 9.05 2.16
C GLU A 82 -6.20 8.12 1.26
N ALA A 83 -6.01 8.21 -0.06
CA ALA A 83 -6.65 7.32 -1.02
C ALA A 83 -6.21 5.86 -0.81
N ALA A 84 -4.92 5.63 -0.55
CA ALA A 84 -4.40 4.30 -0.25
C ALA A 84 -5.02 3.74 1.04
N VAL A 85 -5.15 4.56 2.11
CA VAL A 85 -5.79 4.13 3.36
C VAL A 85 -7.24 3.68 3.13
N LEU A 86 -8.02 4.40 2.33
CA LEU A 86 -9.41 4.02 2.02
C LEU A 86 -9.47 2.70 1.26
N VAL A 87 -8.69 2.58 0.18
CA VAL A 87 -8.65 1.37 -0.65
C VAL A 87 -8.25 0.16 0.19
N PHE A 88 -7.14 0.27 0.90
CA PHE A 88 -6.59 -0.87 1.65
C PHE A 88 -7.44 -1.25 2.85
N THR A 89 -8.09 -0.31 3.51
CA THR A 89 -9.01 -0.66 4.60
C THR A 89 -10.15 -1.55 4.10
N VAL A 90 -10.72 -1.23 2.94
CA VAL A 90 -11.80 -2.04 2.35
C VAL A 90 -11.25 -3.38 1.84
N VAL A 91 -10.16 -3.38 1.10
CA VAL A 91 -9.55 -4.60 0.53
C VAL A 91 -9.15 -5.56 1.64
N LEU A 92 -8.38 -5.10 2.63
CA LEU A 92 -7.89 -5.93 3.72
C LEU A 92 -9.01 -6.42 4.65
N LEU A 93 -10.06 -5.62 4.83
CA LEU A 93 -11.23 -6.07 5.58
C LEU A 93 -11.95 -7.23 4.86
N ILE A 94 -12.12 -7.12 3.54
CA ILE A 94 -12.72 -8.19 2.72
C ILE A 94 -11.83 -9.44 2.74
N GLN A 95 -10.50 -9.28 2.57
CA GLN A 95 -9.54 -10.37 2.61
C GLN A 95 -9.58 -11.11 3.96
N ALA A 96 -9.59 -10.38 5.07
CA ALA A 96 -9.64 -10.97 6.40
C ALA A 96 -10.98 -11.66 6.69
N LEU A 97 -12.12 -11.03 6.37
CA LEU A 97 -13.45 -11.56 6.72
C LEU A 97 -13.92 -12.70 5.81
N ILE A 98 -13.61 -12.63 4.51
CA ILE A 98 -14.19 -13.56 3.53
C ILE A 98 -13.18 -14.62 3.11
N PHE A 99 -11.90 -14.24 2.99
CA PHE A 99 -10.87 -15.13 2.47
C PHE A 99 -9.91 -15.66 3.55
N GLY A 100 -9.98 -15.15 4.78
CA GLY A 100 -9.05 -15.53 5.84
C GLY A 100 -7.60 -15.13 5.56
N ASP A 101 -7.38 -14.15 4.67
CA ASP A 101 -6.05 -13.63 4.32
C ASP A 101 -5.78 -12.35 5.12
N GLY A 102 -4.99 -12.50 6.19
CA GLY A 102 -4.80 -11.49 7.23
C GLY A 102 -5.78 -11.62 8.39
N GLY A 103 -5.45 -11.00 9.52
CA GLY A 103 -6.25 -11.04 10.75
C GLY A 103 -7.11 -9.80 10.94
N ILE A 104 -8.31 -10.00 11.51
CA ILE A 104 -9.16 -8.88 11.93
C ILE A 104 -8.49 -8.13 13.07
N THR A 105 -7.94 -8.84 14.08
CA THR A 105 -7.22 -8.18 15.18
C THR A 105 -5.97 -7.45 14.69
N ALA A 106 -5.33 -7.94 13.62
CA ALA A 106 -4.14 -7.36 13.01
C ALA A 106 -4.46 -6.35 11.87
N LEU A 107 -5.74 -6.06 11.60
CA LEU A 107 -6.14 -5.17 10.50
C LEU A 107 -5.45 -3.80 10.59
N GLY A 108 -5.32 -3.23 11.78
CA GLY A 108 -4.63 -1.96 12.00
C GLY A 108 -3.18 -1.99 11.55
N ALA A 109 -2.44 -3.07 11.89
CA ALA A 109 -1.05 -3.27 11.46
C ALA A 109 -0.95 -3.47 9.94
N ASN A 110 -1.84 -4.28 9.37
CA ASN A 110 -1.87 -4.54 7.93
C ASN A 110 -2.14 -3.26 7.12
N VAL A 111 -3.07 -2.41 7.57
CA VAL A 111 -3.32 -1.10 6.93
C VAL A 111 -2.14 -0.15 7.17
N LEU A 112 -1.55 -0.13 8.37
CA LEU A 112 -0.36 0.68 8.64
C LEU A 112 0.75 0.37 7.64
N ASN A 113 1.09 -0.90 7.47
CA ASN A 113 2.19 -1.32 6.60
C ASN A 113 1.91 -1.04 5.12
N MET A 114 0.78 -1.50 4.61
CA MET A 114 0.51 -1.52 3.16
C MET A 114 -0.05 -0.20 2.65
N ALA A 115 -0.86 0.49 3.44
CA ALA A 115 -1.48 1.75 3.01
C ALA A 115 -0.75 2.98 3.53
N ILE A 116 -0.50 3.06 4.86
CA ILE A 116 0.10 4.26 5.43
C ILE A 116 1.59 4.29 5.03
N VAL A 117 2.38 3.31 5.45
CA VAL A 117 3.82 3.26 5.10
C VAL A 117 4.00 3.18 3.60
N GLY A 118 3.32 2.23 2.92
CA GLY A 118 3.42 2.05 1.47
C GLY A 118 2.99 3.29 0.70
N GLY A 119 1.87 3.90 1.05
CA GLY A 119 1.35 5.10 0.40
C GLY A 119 2.24 6.32 0.61
N PHE A 120 2.66 6.59 1.85
CA PHE A 120 3.54 7.72 2.16
C PHE A 120 4.91 7.57 1.52
N VAL A 121 5.59 6.44 1.71
CA VAL A 121 6.91 6.19 1.13
C VAL A 121 6.85 6.30 -0.39
N GLY A 122 5.86 5.68 -1.03
CA GLY A 122 5.70 5.71 -2.48
C GLY A 122 5.49 7.11 -3.02
N LEU A 123 4.53 7.84 -2.46
CA LEU A 123 4.20 9.19 -2.92
C LEU A 123 5.33 10.20 -2.68
N TYR A 124 5.94 10.20 -1.50
CA TYR A 124 6.99 11.18 -1.21
C TYR A 124 8.28 10.87 -1.95
N THR A 125 8.61 9.59 -2.19
CA THR A 125 9.71 9.21 -3.10
C THR A 125 9.42 9.69 -4.52
N PHE A 126 8.20 9.48 -5.02
CA PHE A 126 7.77 10.00 -6.32
C PHE A 126 7.95 11.53 -6.40
N LYS A 127 7.37 12.29 -5.48
CA LYS A 127 7.45 13.75 -5.45
C LYS A 127 8.89 14.28 -5.36
N PHE A 128 9.76 13.57 -4.65
CA PHE A 128 11.17 13.96 -4.52
C PHE A 128 11.96 13.75 -5.82
N LEU A 129 11.63 12.70 -6.57
CA LEU A 129 12.39 12.28 -7.74
C LEU A 129 11.80 12.79 -9.08
N GLU A 130 10.49 13.06 -9.15
CA GLU A 130 9.81 13.36 -10.43
C GLU A 130 10.40 14.54 -11.19
N GLY A 131 10.85 15.58 -10.48
CA GLY A 131 11.49 16.75 -11.07
C GLY A 131 12.89 16.49 -11.65
N THR A 132 13.54 15.39 -11.25
CA THR A 132 14.91 15.08 -11.66
C THR A 132 14.97 13.99 -12.72
N ILE A 133 14.20 12.91 -12.56
CA ILE A 133 14.26 11.73 -13.45
C ILE A 133 12.98 11.49 -14.23
N GLY A 134 11.97 12.34 -14.05
CA GLY A 134 10.66 12.23 -14.70
C GLY A 134 9.65 11.37 -13.93
N LYS A 135 8.37 11.55 -14.25
CA LYS A 135 7.23 10.98 -13.50
C LYS A 135 7.27 9.44 -13.43
N TYR A 136 7.49 8.75 -14.55
CA TYR A 136 7.41 7.29 -14.58
C TYR A 136 8.55 6.58 -13.86
N PRO A 137 9.83 6.92 -14.07
CA PRO A 137 10.91 6.34 -13.28
C PRO A 137 10.78 6.64 -11.79
N ALA A 138 10.36 7.86 -11.44
CA ALA A 138 10.13 8.25 -10.05
C ALA A 138 9.02 7.41 -9.39
N ALA A 139 7.92 7.16 -10.11
CA ALA A 139 6.84 6.31 -9.64
C ALA A 139 7.29 4.84 -9.46
N GLY A 140 8.08 4.30 -10.38
CA GLY A 140 8.65 2.96 -10.28
C GLY A 140 9.54 2.80 -9.04
N ILE A 141 10.47 3.73 -8.82
CA ILE A 141 11.33 3.72 -7.63
C ILE A 141 10.51 3.89 -6.36
N GLY A 142 9.50 4.77 -6.37
CA GLY A 142 8.58 4.97 -5.25
C GLY A 142 7.83 3.68 -4.89
N ALA A 143 7.29 2.97 -5.87
CA ALA A 143 6.58 1.72 -5.66
C ALA A 143 7.51 0.61 -5.13
N TRP A 144 8.70 0.48 -5.72
CA TRP A 144 9.70 -0.47 -5.25
C TRP A 144 10.08 -0.22 -3.78
N LEU A 145 10.44 1.02 -3.45
CA LEU A 145 10.85 1.38 -2.10
C LEU A 145 9.71 1.21 -1.09
N ALA A 146 8.48 1.59 -1.47
CA ALA A 146 7.29 1.42 -0.65
C ALA A 146 7.07 -0.05 -0.25
N THR A 147 7.19 -0.98 -1.20
CA THR A 147 7.04 -2.42 -0.96
C THR A 147 8.10 -2.95 -0.01
N VAL A 148 9.35 -2.55 -0.20
CA VAL A 148 10.46 -2.98 0.67
C VAL A 148 10.31 -2.44 2.10
N ILE A 149 9.97 -1.15 2.24
CA ILE A 149 9.82 -0.51 3.57
C ILE A 149 8.57 -1.03 4.29
N ALA A 150 7.46 -1.28 3.57
CA ALA A 150 6.27 -1.89 4.16
C ALA A 150 6.56 -3.32 4.70
N ALA A 151 7.34 -4.10 3.96
CA ALA A 151 7.77 -5.43 4.39
C ALA A 151 8.72 -5.37 5.59
N LEU A 152 9.62 -4.40 5.63
CA LEU A 152 10.50 -4.14 6.77
C LEU A 152 9.67 -3.77 8.02
N ALA A 153 8.67 -2.88 7.88
CA ALA A 153 7.79 -2.51 8.98
C ALA A 153 7.04 -3.73 9.54
N CYS A 154 6.45 -4.55 8.67
CA CYS A 154 5.82 -5.81 9.05
C CYS A 154 6.78 -6.74 9.82
N ALA A 155 8.01 -6.92 9.35
CA ALA A 155 9.00 -7.75 10.01
C ALA A 155 9.40 -7.21 11.41
N ILE A 156 9.51 -5.89 11.55
CA ILE A 156 9.77 -5.22 12.83
C ILE A 156 8.61 -5.43 13.80
N GLU A 157 7.37 -5.27 13.35
CA GLU A 157 6.17 -5.49 14.17
C GLU A 157 6.08 -6.91 14.72
N MET A 158 6.37 -7.89 13.86
CA MET A 158 6.39 -9.30 14.24
C MET A 158 7.58 -9.65 15.16
N ALA A 159 8.72 -8.96 15.00
CA ALA A 159 9.87 -9.11 15.90
C ALA A 159 9.55 -8.52 17.30
N ILE A 160 8.89 -7.36 17.37
CA ILE A 160 8.41 -6.75 18.63
C ILE A 160 7.39 -7.67 19.31
N ALA A 161 6.53 -8.31 18.53
CA ALA A 161 5.56 -9.28 19.04
C ALA A 161 6.21 -10.59 19.55
N GLY A 162 7.48 -10.85 19.23
CA GLY A 162 8.20 -12.09 19.59
C GLY A 162 7.79 -13.31 18.76
N THR A 163 7.01 -13.12 17.70
CA THR A 163 6.49 -14.21 16.84
C THR A 163 7.39 -14.54 15.67
N PHE A 164 8.25 -13.61 15.27
CA PHE A 164 9.22 -13.83 14.20
C PHE A 164 10.58 -13.23 14.58
N PRO A 165 11.64 -14.05 14.78
CA PRO A 165 12.94 -13.54 15.21
C PRO A 165 13.52 -12.51 14.24
N ALA A 166 13.96 -11.36 14.76
CA ALA A 166 14.42 -10.23 13.94
C ALA A 166 15.58 -10.59 13.01
N ASN A 167 16.52 -11.42 13.48
CA ASN A 167 17.70 -11.86 12.71
C ASN A 167 17.37 -12.77 11.52
N VAL A 168 16.19 -13.33 11.48
CA VAL A 168 15.67 -14.16 10.36
C VAL A 168 14.60 -13.40 9.59
N GLY A 169 13.63 -12.83 10.30
CA GLY A 169 12.47 -12.17 9.73
C GLY A 169 12.82 -10.95 8.88
N ILE A 170 13.64 -10.05 9.43
CA ILE A 170 14.01 -8.81 8.71
C ILE A 170 14.77 -9.12 7.42
N PRO A 171 15.87 -9.91 7.40
CA PRO A 171 16.56 -10.22 6.15
C PRO A 171 15.68 -10.94 5.14
N SER A 172 14.84 -11.90 5.58
CA SER A 172 13.97 -12.64 4.69
C SER A 172 12.91 -11.73 4.06
N MET A 173 12.20 -10.95 4.86
CA MET A 173 11.15 -10.05 4.35
C MET A 173 11.73 -8.99 3.40
N VAL A 174 12.85 -8.37 3.75
CA VAL A 174 13.50 -7.35 2.91
C VAL A 174 14.01 -7.96 1.60
N LEU A 175 14.68 -9.11 1.65
CA LEU A 175 15.25 -9.74 0.45
C LEU A 175 14.17 -10.14 -0.55
N TYR A 176 13.13 -10.82 -0.10
CA TYR A 176 12.07 -11.27 -1.01
C TYR A 176 11.24 -10.10 -1.55
N HIS A 177 10.93 -9.11 -0.70
CA HIS A 177 10.19 -7.93 -1.15
C HIS A 177 11.04 -6.96 -1.98
N PHE A 178 12.36 -7.05 -1.94
CA PHE A 178 13.22 -6.39 -2.91
C PHE A 178 12.89 -6.84 -4.35
N PHE A 179 12.78 -8.16 -4.58
CA PHE A 179 12.44 -8.71 -5.90
C PHE A 179 10.96 -8.50 -6.26
N ILE A 180 10.05 -8.71 -5.31
CA ILE A 180 8.61 -8.43 -5.49
C ILE A 180 8.40 -6.96 -5.86
N GLY A 181 9.11 -6.06 -5.20
CA GLY A 181 9.06 -4.62 -5.47
C GLY A 181 9.49 -4.23 -6.87
N ILE A 182 10.40 -4.98 -7.51
CA ILE A 182 10.76 -4.76 -8.91
C ILE A 182 9.55 -5.03 -9.83
N ILE A 183 8.82 -6.11 -9.58
CA ILE A 183 7.60 -6.44 -10.33
C ILE A 183 6.54 -5.37 -10.09
N GLU A 184 6.36 -4.94 -8.83
CA GLU A 184 5.43 -3.88 -8.46
C GLU A 184 5.77 -2.54 -9.13
N ALA A 185 7.06 -2.18 -9.21
CA ALA A 185 7.52 -0.98 -9.90
C ALA A 185 7.12 -1.01 -11.38
N VAL A 186 7.35 -2.14 -12.07
CA VAL A 186 6.99 -2.31 -13.48
C VAL A 186 5.48 -2.20 -13.68
N LEU A 187 4.69 -2.90 -12.86
CA LEU A 187 3.22 -2.84 -12.96
C LEU A 187 2.68 -1.45 -12.65
N THR A 188 3.22 -0.78 -11.63
CA THR A 188 2.85 0.61 -11.30
C THR A 188 3.08 1.54 -12.49
N VAL A 189 4.25 1.45 -13.13
CA VAL A 189 4.57 2.27 -14.31
C VAL A 189 3.63 1.94 -15.48
N ILE A 190 3.36 0.66 -15.75
CA ILE A 190 2.44 0.24 -16.82
C ILE A 190 1.05 0.84 -16.59
N VAL A 191 0.51 0.75 -15.37
CA VAL A 191 -0.82 1.29 -15.04
C VAL A 191 -0.84 2.81 -15.18
N LEU A 192 0.19 3.51 -14.69
CA LEU A 192 0.27 4.97 -14.80
C LEU A 192 0.38 5.45 -16.26
N VAL A 193 1.21 4.78 -17.08
CA VAL A 193 1.31 5.06 -18.53
C VAL A 193 -0.02 4.81 -19.24
N ALA A 194 -0.72 3.73 -18.90
CA ALA A 194 -2.03 3.42 -19.47
C ALA A 194 -3.07 4.48 -19.07
N LEU A 195 -3.12 4.88 -17.80
CA LEU A 195 -4.02 5.93 -17.33
C LEU A 195 -3.71 7.26 -18.02
N ASP A 196 -2.44 7.65 -18.10
CA ASP A 196 -2.03 8.91 -18.72
C ASP A 196 -2.37 8.96 -20.21
N LYS A 197 -2.26 7.82 -20.90
CA LYS A 197 -2.59 7.72 -22.33
C LYS A 197 -4.09 7.70 -22.62
N PHE A 198 -4.87 6.94 -21.83
CA PHE A 198 -6.29 6.68 -22.13
C PHE A 198 -7.26 7.52 -21.30
N ARG A 199 -6.88 7.91 -20.11
CA ARG A 199 -7.70 8.68 -19.17
C ARG A 199 -6.85 9.67 -18.35
N PRO A 200 -6.17 10.62 -19.02
CA PRO A 200 -5.34 11.62 -18.34
C PRO A 200 -6.14 12.47 -17.34
N ASP A 201 -7.44 12.63 -17.57
CA ASP A 201 -8.38 13.35 -16.70
C ASP A 201 -8.51 12.73 -15.30
N LEU A 202 -8.14 11.47 -15.11
CA LEU A 202 -8.20 10.76 -13.83
C LEU A 202 -6.96 10.95 -12.97
N LEU A 203 -5.81 11.26 -13.57
CA LEU A 203 -4.55 11.47 -12.86
C LEU A 203 -4.51 12.84 -12.18
N ALA A 204 -4.24 12.84 -10.87
CA ALA A 204 -4.26 14.07 -10.10
C ALA A 204 -3.20 15.09 -10.54
N TRP A 205 -2.05 14.63 -11.05
CA TRP A 205 -0.98 15.52 -11.54
C TRP A 205 -1.34 16.30 -12.82
N ASN A 206 -2.35 15.85 -13.58
CA ASN A 206 -2.79 16.56 -14.78
C ASN A 206 -3.86 17.64 -14.47
N LYS A 207 -4.49 17.59 -13.29
CA LYS A 207 -5.47 18.61 -12.86
C LYS A 207 -4.82 19.93 -12.43
N SER A 208 -3.57 19.90 -11.96
CA SER A 208 -2.85 21.11 -11.55
C SER A 208 -2.35 21.96 -12.72
N GLU A 209 -2.35 21.44 -13.95
CA GLU A 209 -1.92 22.16 -15.15
C GLU A 209 -3.07 22.86 -15.91
N GLY A 210 -4.34 22.52 -15.57
CA GLY A 210 -5.51 23.02 -16.29
C GLY A 210 -6.44 23.99 -15.53
N ASP A 211 -6.27 24.12 -14.21
CA ASP A 211 -7.10 24.94 -13.32
C ASP A 211 -6.38 26.19 -12.77
N ALA A 212 -5.25 26.59 -13.37
CA ALA A 212 -4.49 27.79 -13.01
C ALA A 212 -4.80 29.00 -13.90
#